data_6152a7bd47be6d586c0b5b74b2d00066
#
_entry.id   6152a7bd47be6d586c0b5b74b2d00066
#
_cell.length_a   1.000
_cell.length_b   1.000
_cell.length_c   1.000
_cell.angle_alpha   90.00
_cell.angle_beta   90.00
_cell.angle_gamma   90.00
#
_symmetry.space_group_name_H-M   'P 1'
#
loop_
_entity.id
_entity.type
_entity.pdbx_description
1 polymer ?
#
loop_
_entity_poly.entity_id
_entity_poly.type
_entity_poly.pdbx_seq_one_letter_code
_entity_poly.pdbx_strand_id
1 'polypeptide(L)'
;DKYRTLKVRTNADTPADAKKARELGAEGIGLCRTEHMFFEAERIAAFREMICADTVAEREAALAKILPYQQGDFEKLYEALEGNPVCIRFLDPPLHEFVPTEEADIEALASAQGKTVADIKNIISSLHEFNPMMGHRGCRLAVTYPEIAKMQTSAVIRAAINVQKKHPEWNMVPEIMIPLVGDVKELKYVKSVVVATADAEIAAAGVELEYEVGTMIEIPRACLTADEIAANADFFCFGTNDLTQMTYGF
;
A
#
# COMPACT_ATOMS: atom_id res chain seq x y z
N ASP A 1 1.00 -31.42 -5.92
CA ASP A 1 2.48 -31.33 -5.75
C ASP A 1 3.29 -32.17 -6.75
N LYS A 2 2.78 -33.29 -7.25
CA LYS A 2 3.54 -34.17 -8.17
C LYS A 2 4.01 -33.48 -9.47
N TYR A 3 3.27 -32.48 -9.94
CA TYR A 3 3.54 -31.79 -11.22
C TYR A 3 3.89 -30.30 -11.04
N ARG A 4 3.83 -29.80 -9.81
CA ARG A 4 4.10 -28.40 -9.51
C ARG A 4 5.59 -28.09 -9.51
N THR A 5 5.98 -27.05 -10.23
CA THR A 5 7.35 -26.51 -10.24
C THR A 5 7.41 -25.09 -9.64
N LEU A 6 6.28 -24.38 -9.66
CA LEU A 6 6.19 -23.02 -9.10
C LEU A 6 5.70 -23.03 -7.65
N LYS A 7 6.11 -22.06 -6.89
CA LYS A 7 5.59 -21.80 -5.54
C LYS A 7 4.18 -21.25 -5.59
N VAL A 8 3.39 -21.51 -4.54
CA VAL A 8 2.04 -20.99 -4.39
C VAL A 8 2.04 -19.92 -3.32
N ARG A 9 1.69 -18.69 -3.70
CA ARG A 9 1.46 -17.57 -2.78
C ARG A 9 -0.05 -17.26 -2.74
N THR A 10 -0.52 -16.77 -1.59
CA THR A 10 -1.92 -16.42 -1.36
C THR A 10 -2.14 -14.92 -1.35
N ASN A 11 -3.41 -14.51 -1.44
CA ASN A 11 -3.83 -13.18 -1.03
C ASN A 11 -4.23 -13.25 0.44
N ALA A 12 -3.65 -12.41 1.28
CA ALA A 12 -4.01 -12.31 2.69
C ALA A 12 -3.71 -10.88 3.21
N ASP A 13 -4.68 -10.30 3.86
CA ASP A 13 -4.63 -8.91 4.35
C ASP A 13 -4.57 -8.85 5.88
N THR A 14 -4.80 -10.00 6.56
CA THR A 14 -4.76 -10.12 8.02
C THR A 14 -3.78 -11.20 8.47
N PRO A 15 -3.20 -11.07 9.68
CA PRO A 15 -2.35 -12.11 10.25
C PRO A 15 -3.04 -13.47 10.42
N ALA A 16 -4.35 -13.47 10.70
CA ALA A 16 -5.14 -14.68 10.84
C ALA A 16 -5.26 -15.43 9.50
N ASP A 17 -5.57 -14.71 8.41
CA ASP A 17 -5.65 -15.28 7.07
C ASP A 17 -4.29 -15.77 6.60
N ALA A 18 -3.23 -15.01 6.86
CA ALA A 18 -1.85 -15.37 6.53
C ALA A 18 -1.43 -16.68 7.21
N LYS A 19 -1.70 -16.80 8.52
CA LYS A 19 -1.45 -18.03 9.27
C LYS A 19 -2.23 -19.20 8.72
N LYS A 20 -3.52 -18.99 8.44
CA LYS A 20 -4.39 -20.04 7.87
C LYS A 20 -3.93 -20.50 6.50
N ALA A 21 -3.52 -19.54 5.65
CA ALA A 21 -2.99 -19.85 4.33
C ALA A 21 -1.70 -20.68 4.42
N ARG A 22 -0.80 -20.34 5.33
CA ARG A 22 0.42 -21.13 5.56
C ARG A 22 0.13 -22.53 6.05
N GLU A 23 -0.81 -22.71 6.99
CA GLU A 23 -1.29 -24.04 7.43
C GLU A 23 -1.83 -24.88 6.27
N LEU A 24 -2.42 -24.25 5.27
CA LEU A 24 -2.92 -24.90 4.05
C LEU A 24 -1.86 -25.12 2.98
N GLY A 25 -0.60 -24.73 3.24
CA GLY A 25 0.54 -24.97 2.38
C GLY A 25 0.92 -23.81 1.44
N ALA A 26 0.44 -22.60 1.70
CA ALA A 26 0.93 -21.41 1.00
C ALA A 26 2.39 -21.12 1.39
N GLU A 27 3.18 -20.71 0.41
CA GLU A 27 4.62 -20.46 0.51
C GLU A 27 4.95 -18.97 0.53
N GLY A 28 3.96 -18.13 0.87
CA GLY A 28 4.07 -16.69 1.00
C GLY A 28 2.76 -15.97 0.71
N ILE A 29 2.79 -14.64 0.85
CA ILE A 29 1.72 -13.74 0.42
C ILE A 29 2.15 -13.10 -0.90
N GLY A 30 1.34 -13.30 -1.95
CA GLY A 30 1.54 -12.65 -3.24
C GLY A 30 0.87 -11.28 -3.35
N LEU A 31 -0.13 -11.03 -2.50
CA LEU A 31 -0.82 -9.74 -2.41
C LEU A 31 -1.35 -9.52 -0.99
N CYS A 32 -0.82 -8.50 -0.33
CA CYS A 32 -1.40 -7.88 0.85
C CYS A 32 -1.93 -6.48 0.45
N ARG A 33 -3.23 -6.27 0.62
CA ARG A 33 -3.93 -5.01 0.31
C ARG A 33 -3.98 -4.15 1.55
N THR A 34 -3.23 -3.06 1.56
CA THR A 34 -3.08 -2.20 2.74
C THR A 34 -4.31 -1.37 3.06
N GLU A 35 -5.20 -1.13 2.10
CA GLU A 35 -6.46 -0.43 2.29
C GLU A 35 -7.37 -1.08 3.33
N HIS A 36 -7.39 -2.39 3.42
CA HIS A 36 -8.22 -3.11 4.38
C HIS A 36 -7.81 -2.87 5.84
N MET A 37 -6.60 -2.38 6.07
CA MET A 37 -6.09 -2.08 7.40
C MET A 37 -6.61 -0.76 7.99
N PHE A 38 -7.28 0.09 7.18
CA PHE A 38 -7.69 1.44 7.60
C PHE A 38 -9.12 1.56 8.10
N PHE A 39 -9.96 0.53 7.93
CA PHE A 39 -11.39 0.62 8.24
C PHE A 39 -11.75 0.48 9.73
N GLU A 40 -10.82 0.17 10.61
CA GLU A 40 -11.05 0.20 12.06
C GLU A 40 -11.29 1.64 12.55
N ALA A 41 -12.17 1.81 13.54
CA ALA A 41 -12.67 3.13 13.96
C ALA A 41 -11.58 4.17 14.31
N GLU A 42 -10.54 3.73 15.02
CA GLU A 42 -9.42 4.63 15.39
C GLU A 42 -8.54 4.98 14.20
N ARG A 43 -8.36 4.04 13.27
CA ARG A 43 -7.50 4.19 12.11
C ARG A 43 -8.16 5.04 11.04
N ILE A 44 -9.45 4.82 10.78
CA ILE A 44 -10.20 5.58 9.78
C ILE A 44 -10.28 7.07 10.14
N ALA A 45 -10.34 7.40 11.44
CA ALA A 45 -10.32 8.79 11.89
C ALA A 45 -9.02 9.51 11.49
N ALA A 46 -7.85 8.90 11.75
CA ALA A 46 -6.56 9.45 11.35
C ALA A 46 -6.39 9.49 9.82
N PHE A 47 -6.95 8.50 9.12
CA PHE A 47 -6.92 8.46 7.65
C PHE A 47 -7.76 9.59 7.04
N ARG A 48 -8.95 9.84 7.58
CA ARG A 48 -9.81 10.97 7.20
C ARG A 48 -9.16 12.32 7.50
N GLU A 49 -8.41 12.43 8.61
CA GLU A 49 -7.61 13.62 8.93
C GLU A 49 -6.56 13.85 7.83
N MET A 50 -5.87 12.82 7.38
CA MET A 50 -4.91 12.90 6.28
C MET A 50 -5.57 13.37 4.97
N ILE A 51 -6.76 12.84 4.65
CA ILE A 51 -7.52 13.24 3.45
C ILE A 51 -7.95 14.71 3.52
N CYS A 52 -8.35 15.20 4.69
CA CYS A 52 -8.82 16.57 4.91
C CYS A 52 -7.69 17.59 5.13
N ALA A 53 -6.44 17.17 5.11
CA ALA A 53 -5.29 18.04 5.32
C ALA A 53 -5.10 19.03 4.15
N ASP A 54 -4.91 20.30 4.47
CA ASP A 54 -4.70 21.37 3.49
C ASP A 54 -3.21 21.52 3.12
N THR A 55 -2.32 21.12 4.02
CA THR A 55 -0.87 21.24 3.86
C THR A 55 -0.14 19.89 3.96
N VAL A 56 1.07 19.83 3.41
CA VAL A 56 1.94 18.66 3.54
C VAL A 56 2.23 18.36 5.01
N ALA A 57 2.50 19.39 5.82
CA ALA A 57 2.79 19.23 7.25
C ALA A 57 1.63 18.61 8.04
N GLU A 58 0.40 19.04 7.76
CA GLU A 58 -0.81 18.44 8.36
C GLU A 58 -0.99 16.99 7.91
N ARG A 59 -0.73 16.70 6.63
CA ARG A 59 -0.81 15.35 6.10
C ARG A 59 0.23 14.43 6.72
N GLU A 60 1.47 14.89 6.85
CA GLU A 60 2.53 14.15 7.54
C GLU A 60 2.20 13.91 9.03
N ALA A 61 1.61 14.87 9.71
CA ALA A 61 1.17 14.72 11.09
C ALA A 61 0.08 13.66 11.25
N ALA A 62 -0.88 13.61 10.33
CA ALA A 62 -1.92 12.57 10.30
C ALA A 62 -1.33 11.19 9.97
N LEU A 63 -0.43 11.11 8.98
CA LEU A 63 0.27 9.88 8.61
C LEU A 63 1.14 9.33 9.74
N ALA A 64 1.74 10.20 10.56
CA ALA A 64 2.50 9.79 11.73
C ALA A 64 1.65 9.05 12.78
N LYS A 65 0.34 9.31 12.84
CA LYS A 65 -0.61 8.58 13.69
C LYS A 65 -0.92 7.19 13.12
N ILE A 66 -0.92 7.05 11.80
CA ILE A 66 -1.24 5.81 11.08
C ILE A 66 -0.06 4.84 11.08
N LEU A 67 1.17 5.35 10.95
CA LEU A 67 2.38 4.55 10.80
C LEU A 67 2.53 3.43 11.85
N PRO A 68 2.34 3.66 13.16
CA PRO A 68 2.49 2.60 14.16
C PRO A 68 1.48 1.46 13.99
N TYR A 69 0.27 1.75 13.54
CA TYR A 69 -0.74 0.73 13.28
C TYR A 69 -0.33 -0.15 12.11
N GLN A 70 0.04 0.45 10.98
CA GLN A 70 0.49 -0.32 9.81
C GLN A 70 1.76 -1.12 10.09
N GLN A 71 2.73 -0.51 10.76
CA GLN A 71 3.95 -1.21 11.17
C GLN A 71 3.61 -2.44 12.02
N GLY A 72 2.75 -2.31 13.02
CA GLY A 72 2.33 -3.42 13.88
C GLY A 72 1.57 -4.52 13.13
N ASP A 73 0.80 -4.16 12.11
CA ASP A 73 0.11 -5.15 11.27
C ASP A 73 1.11 -5.91 10.38
N PHE A 74 2.08 -5.23 9.78
CA PHE A 74 3.11 -5.88 8.99
C PHE A 74 4.03 -6.76 9.85
N GLU A 75 4.38 -6.35 11.07
CA GLU A 75 5.12 -7.22 11.99
C GLU A 75 4.38 -8.54 12.24
N LYS A 76 3.08 -8.48 12.52
CA LYS A 76 2.26 -9.68 12.73
C LYS A 76 2.12 -10.54 11.46
N LEU A 77 2.05 -9.92 10.28
CA LEU A 77 2.03 -10.65 9.01
C LEU A 77 3.35 -11.39 8.79
N TYR A 78 4.48 -10.73 8.97
CA TYR A 78 5.81 -11.36 8.85
C TYR A 78 5.99 -12.48 9.87
N GLU A 79 5.57 -12.29 11.12
CA GLU A 79 5.61 -13.34 12.14
C GLU A 79 4.72 -14.55 11.76
N ALA A 80 3.52 -14.30 11.22
CA ALA A 80 2.61 -15.36 10.77
C ALA A 80 3.19 -16.19 9.61
N LEU A 81 4.03 -15.59 8.76
CA LEU A 81 4.64 -16.23 7.61
C LEU A 81 6.00 -16.89 7.92
N GLU A 82 6.59 -16.64 9.12
CA GLU A 82 7.85 -17.28 9.55
C GLU A 82 8.96 -17.21 8.49
N GLY A 83 9.24 -15.99 7.98
CA GLY A 83 10.29 -15.76 6.99
C GLY A 83 9.92 -16.06 5.54
N ASN A 84 8.70 -16.53 5.26
CA ASN A 84 8.23 -16.63 3.89
C ASN A 84 7.93 -15.24 3.31
N PRO A 85 8.07 -15.04 1.98
CA PRO A 85 7.92 -13.73 1.35
C PRO A 85 6.51 -13.16 1.50
N VAL A 86 6.45 -11.84 1.69
CA VAL A 86 5.22 -11.06 1.80
C VAL A 86 5.30 -9.87 0.86
N CYS A 87 4.45 -9.86 -0.17
CA CYS A 87 4.32 -8.76 -1.10
C CYS A 87 3.24 -7.78 -0.61
N ILE A 88 3.65 -6.57 -0.26
CA ILE A 88 2.79 -5.52 0.29
C ILE A 88 2.52 -4.50 -0.80
N ARG A 89 1.25 -4.37 -1.18
CA ARG A 89 0.79 -3.36 -2.15
C ARG A 89 0.53 -2.03 -1.44
N PHE A 90 1.05 -0.95 -1.98
CA PHE A 90 0.70 0.40 -1.54
C PHE A 90 -0.79 0.67 -1.71
N LEU A 91 -1.29 1.66 -0.98
CA LEU A 91 -2.67 2.14 -1.04
C LEU A 91 -3.11 2.30 -2.49
N ASP A 92 -4.16 1.57 -2.86
CA ASP A 92 -4.64 1.52 -4.23
C ASP A 92 -5.98 2.25 -4.46
N PRO A 93 -7.02 2.12 -3.60
CA PRO A 93 -8.30 2.76 -3.84
C PRO A 93 -8.24 4.29 -3.81
N PRO A 94 -9.14 4.96 -4.55
CA PRO A 94 -9.27 6.41 -4.47
C PRO A 94 -9.75 6.86 -3.09
N LEU A 95 -9.35 8.06 -2.68
CA LEU A 95 -9.59 8.55 -1.31
C LEU A 95 -11.06 8.74 -0.97
N HIS A 96 -11.96 8.89 -1.96
CA HIS A 96 -13.39 9.01 -1.71
C HIS A 96 -14.00 7.76 -1.03
N GLU A 97 -13.39 6.59 -1.14
CA GLU A 97 -13.88 5.38 -0.49
C GLU A 97 -13.77 5.41 1.04
N PHE A 98 -12.94 6.30 1.58
CA PHE A 98 -12.66 6.40 3.02
C PHE A 98 -13.44 7.52 3.72
N VAL A 99 -14.07 8.42 2.96
CA VAL A 99 -14.83 9.54 3.54
C VAL A 99 -16.29 9.15 3.78
N PRO A 100 -16.94 9.77 4.78
CA PRO A 100 -18.33 9.46 5.09
C PRO A 100 -19.30 9.97 4.01
N THR A 101 -20.42 9.26 3.88
CA THR A 101 -21.55 9.65 3.00
C THR A 101 -22.74 10.17 3.79
N GLU A 102 -22.91 9.75 5.05
CA GLU A 102 -24.02 10.12 5.90
C GLU A 102 -23.80 11.51 6.53
N GLU A 103 -24.85 12.34 6.59
CA GLU A 103 -24.78 13.72 7.10
C GLU A 103 -24.24 13.80 8.53
N ALA A 104 -24.70 12.92 9.42
CA ALA A 104 -24.25 12.88 10.81
C ALA A 104 -22.75 12.59 10.95
N ASP A 105 -22.22 11.73 10.09
CA ASP A 105 -20.79 11.39 10.07
C ASP A 105 -19.94 12.51 9.47
N ILE A 106 -20.50 13.25 8.49
CA ILE A 106 -19.87 14.44 7.92
C ILE A 106 -19.80 15.56 8.97
N GLU A 107 -20.87 15.78 9.75
CA GLU A 107 -20.90 16.73 10.86
C GLU A 107 -19.87 16.37 11.94
N ALA A 108 -19.79 15.08 12.29
CA ALA A 108 -18.82 14.58 13.26
C ALA A 108 -17.37 14.79 12.76
N LEU A 109 -17.11 14.50 11.48
CA LEU A 109 -15.80 14.72 10.85
C LEU A 109 -15.43 16.20 10.83
N ALA A 110 -16.38 17.08 10.45
CA ALA A 110 -16.18 18.52 10.44
C ALA A 110 -15.79 19.05 11.83
N SER A 111 -16.53 18.64 12.86
CA SER A 111 -16.24 18.99 14.25
C SER A 111 -14.84 18.50 14.69
N ALA A 112 -14.49 17.25 14.37
CA ALA A 112 -13.19 16.66 14.71
C ALA A 112 -12.01 17.36 14.05
N GLN A 113 -12.20 17.86 12.81
CA GLN A 113 -11.16 18.54 12.03
C GLN A 113 -11.13 20.07 12.24
N GLY A 114 -12.05 20.63 13.03
CA GLY A 114 -12.17 22.09 13.20
C GLY A 114 -12.55 22.81 11.90
N LYS A 115 -13.20 22.12 10.97
CA LYS A 115 -13.67 22.63 9.66
C LYS A 115 -15.18 22.81 9.69
N THR A 116 -15.72 23.56 8.72
CA THR A 116 -17.17 23.62 8.54
C THR A 116 -17.69 22.39 7.79
N VAL A 117 -18.97 22.08 7.99
CA VAL A 117 -19.63 21.00 7.22
C VAL A 117 -19.55 21.27 5.71
N ALA A 118 -19.63 22.55 5.31
CA ALA A 118 -19.49 22.95 3.92
C ALA A 118 -18.08 22.64 3.37
N ASP A 119 -17.03 22.87 4.15
CA ASP A 119 -15.66 22.56 3.74
C ASP A 119 -15.47 21.05 3.54
N ILE A 120 -15.97 20.23 4.47
CA ILE A 120 -15.90 18.77 4.34
C ILE A 120 -16.68 18.28 3.12
N LYS A 121 -17.89 18.80 2.88
CA LYS A 121 -18.68 18.47 1.68
C LYS A 121 -17.96 18.85 0.39
N ASN A 122 -17.28 19.99 0.37
CA ASN A 122 -16.47 20.41 -0.78
C ASN A 122 -15.28 19.46 -1.01
N ILE A 123 -14.58 19.04 0.04
CA ILE A 123 -13.50 18.06 -0.04
C ILE A 123 -14.06 16.74 -0.60
N ILE A 124 -15.11 16.19 -0.02
CA ILE A 124 -15.75 14.95 -0.48
C ILE A 124 -16.15 15.06 -1.96
N SER A 125 -16.78 16.16 -2.34
CA SER A 125 -17.20 16.39 -3.74
C SER A 125 -16.00 16.45 -4.69
N SER A 126 -14.89 17.05 -4.27
CA SER A 126 -13.66 17.13 -5.08
C SER A 126 -12.96 15.79 -5.29
N LEU A 127 -13.19 14.84 -4.38
CA LEU A 127 -12.64 13.47 -4.45
C LEU A 127 -13.50 12.53 -5.29
N HIS A 128 -14.72 12.94 -5.66
CA HIS A 128 -15.63 12.07 -6.40
C HIS A 128 -15.09 11.78 -7.79
N GLU A 129 -14.96 10.49 -8.10
CA GLU A 129 -14.46 10.01 -9.38
C GLU A 129 -15.61 9.56 -10.28
N PHE A 130 -15.64 10.04 -11.52
CA PHE A 130 -16.60 9.57 -12.51
C PHE A 130 -16.37 8.10 -12.87
N ASN A 131 -15.11 7.71 -13.02
CA ASN A 131 -14.69 6.33 -13.18
C ASN A 131 -13.58 6.02 -12.18
N PRO A 132 -13.87 5.25 -11.11
CA PRO A 132 -12.88 4.94 -10.07
C PRO A 132 -11.61 4.27 -10.60
N MET A 133 -11.69 3.47 -11.66
CA MET A 133 -10.52 2.80 -12.25
C MET A 133 -9.54 3.80 -12.89
N MET A 134 -10.06 4.89 -13.46
CA MET A 134 -9.28 5.94 -14.11
C MET A 134 -8.97 7.11 -13.19
N GLY A 135 -9.44 7.06 -11.94
CA GLY A 135 -9.35 8.13 -10.97
C GLY A 135 -7.99 8.33 -10.32
N HIS A 136 -7.96 9.20 -9.32
CA HIS A 136 -6.78 9.54 -8.53
C HIS A 136 -6.53 8.48 -7.45
N ARG A 137 -5.87 7.40 -7.83
CA ARG A 137 -5.60 6.22 -6.99
C ARG A 137 -4.22 5.62 -7.28
N GLY A 138 -3.78 4.70 -6.44
CA GLY A 138 -2.58 3.89 -6.64
C GLY A 138 -1.32 4.72 -6.88
N CYS A 139 -0.61 4.41 -7.94
CA CYS A 139 0.61 5.14 -8.34
C CYS A 139 0.36 6.66 -8.52
N ARG A 140 -0.77 7.06 -9.10
CA ARG A 140 -1.12 8.48 -9.29
C ARG A 140 -1.25 9.21 -7.96
N LEU A 141 -1.84 8.55 -6.96
CA LEU A 141 -1.92 9.07 -5.60
C LEU A 141 -0.53 9.22 -4.98
N ALA A 142 0.33 8.21 -5.13
CA ALA A 142 1.70 8.24 -4.63
C ALA A 142 2.58 9.31 -5.31
N VAL A 143 2.29 9.67 -6.55
CA VAL A 143 2.96 10.78 -7.25
C VAL A 143 2.52 12.13 -6.69
N THR A 144 1.23 12.31 -6.44
CA THR A 144 0.67 13.58 -5.93
C THR A 144 0.96 13.80 -4.44
N TYR A 145 0.88 12.73 -3.65
CA TYR A 145 1.09 12.73 -2.20
C TYR A 145 2.19 11.73 -1.81
N PRO A 146 3.47 12.01 -2.15
CA PRO A 146 4.58 11.08 -1.91
C PRO A 146 4.79 10.76 -0.43
N GLU A 147 4.30 11.59 0.48
CA GLU A 147 4.32 11.35 1.93
C GLU A 147 3.54 10.09 2.33
N ILE A 148 2.51 9.70 1.58
CA ILE A 148 1.79 8.42 1.80
C ILE A 148 2.73 7.24 1.50
N ALA A 149 3.41 7.29 0.35
CA ALA A 149 4.37 6.26 -0.02
C ALA A 149 5.54 6.19 0.97
N LYS A 150 6.04 7.33 1.46
CA LYS A 150 7.07 7.39 2.52
C LYS A 150 6.59 6.70 3.80
N MET A 151 5.39 7.03 4.27
CA MET A 151 4.83 6.43 5.48
C MET A 151 4.70 4.91 5.34
N GLN A 152 4.12 4.43 4.24
CA GLN A 152 3.96 3.00 4.01
C GLN A 152 5.31 2.28 3.89
N THR A 153 6.29 2.87 3.20
CA THR A 153 7.66 2.33 3.14
C THR A 153 8.29 2.22 4.52
N SER A 154 8.19 3.30 5.34
CA SER A 154 8.71 3.28 6.71
C SER A 154 8.06 2.17 7.54
N ALA A 155 6.74 2.00 7.43
CA ALA A 155 6.03 0.95 8.15
C ALA A 155 6.49 -0.46 7.76
N VAL A 156 6.65 -0.72 6.45
CA VAL A 156 7.12 -2.01 5.91
C VAL A 156 8.55 -2.32 6.39
N ILE A 157 9.47 -1.38 6.19
CA ILE A 157 10.89 -1.58 6.49
C ILE A 157 11.12 -1.71 8.00
N ARG A 158 10.51 -0.85 8.83
CA ARG A 158 10.61 -0.94 10.29
C ARG A 158 10.05 -2.26 10.82
N ALA A 159 8.93 -2.72 10.27
CA ALA A 159 8.35 -4.01 10.63
C ALA A 159 9.29 -5.17 10.30
N ALA A 160 9.87 -5.18 9.10
CA ALA A 160 10.83 -6.20 8.69
C ALA A 160 12.08 -6.19 9.59
N ILE A 161 12.63 -5.02 9.89
CA ILE A 161 13.78 -4.87 10.79
C ILE A 161 13.46 -5.42 12.19
N ASN A 162 12.29 -5.09 12.72
CA ASN A 162 11.89 -5.54 14.06
C ASN A 162 11.73 -7.07 14.12
N VAL A 163 11.12 -7.65 13.09
CA VAL A 163 10.94 -9.10 13.02
C VAL A 163 12.27 -9.82 12.78
N GLN A 164 13.14 -9.30 11.92
CA GLN A 164 14.47 -9.86 11.72
C GLN A 164 15.33 -9.84 12.99
N LYS A 165 15.22 -8.79 13.81
CA LYS A 165 15.91 -8.73 15.12
C LYS A 165 15.40 -9.80 16.10
N LYS A 166 14.10 -10.14 16.05
CA LYS A 166 13.51 -11.21 16.86
C LYS A 166 13.87 -12.60 16.34
N HIS A 167 13.98 -12.73 15.02
CA HIS A 167 14.19 -13.97 14.29
C HIS A 167 15.34 -13.85 13.29
N PRO A 168 16.60 -13.79 13.79
CA PRO A 168 17.77 -13.61 12.92
C PRO A 168 17.97 -14.76 11.90
N GLU A 169 17.39 -15.91 12.18
CA GLU A 169 17.41 -17.08 11.28
C GLU A 169 16.51 -16.94 10.05
N TRP A 170 15.56 -15.97 10.06
CA TRP A 170 14.71 -15.70 8.92
C TRP A 170 15.39 -14.70 7.99
N ASN A 171 15.52 -15.05 6.72
CA ASN A 171 16.04 -14.15 5.71
C ASN A 171 14.89 -13.23 5.23
N MET A 172 14.69 -12.11 5.93
CA MET A 172 13.61 -11.17 5.62
C MET A 172 13.96 -10.37 4.37
N VAL A 173 13.13 -10.49 3.34
CA VAL A 173 13.19 -9.66 2.13
C VAL A 173 11.79 -9.12 1.87
N PRO A 174 11.44 -7.95 2.41
CA PRO A 174 10.14 -7.34 2.16
C PRO A 174 9.98 -6.95 0.69
N GLU A 175 8.83 -7.27 0.12
CA GLU A 175 8.47 -6.95 -1.25
C GLU A 175 7.44 -5.81 -1.25
N ILE A 176 7.79 -4.66 -1.84
CA ILE A 176 6.92 -3.48 -1.96
C ILE A 176 6.40 -3.39 -3.39
N MET A 177 5.08 -3.35 -3.54
CA MET A 177 4.43 -3.33 -4.84
C MET A 177 3.72 -1.99 -5.08
N ILE A 178 4.08 -1.32 -6.17
CA ILE A 178 3.47 -0.07 -6.62
C ILE A 178 2.35 -0.41 -7.61
N PRO A 179 1.06 -0.12 -7.28
CA PRO A 179 -0.08 -0.43 -8.15
C PRO A 179 -0.28 0.61 -9.26
N LEU A 180 -1.01 0.26 -10.32
CA LEU A 180 -1.53 1.15 -11.36
C LEU A 180 -0.48 1.93 -12.17
N VAL A 181 0.72 1.42 -12.27
CA VAL A 181 1.75 2.02 -13.13
C VAL A 181 1.36 1.90 -14.60
N GLY A 182 1.27 3.04 -15.28
CA GLY A 182 0.96 3.11 -16.71
C GLY A 182 2.12 3.67 -17.57
N ASP A 183 3.13 4.26 -16.92
CA ASP A 183 4.32 4.81 -17.56
C ASP A 183 5.57 4.56 -16.71
N VAL A 184 6.69 4.31 -17.37
CA VAL A 184 7.96 4.05 -16.68
C VAL A 184 8.41 5.23 -15.79
N LYS A 185 8.03 6.46 -16.14
CA LYS A 185 8.37 7.65 -15.34
C LYS A 185 7.66 7.67 -14.00
N GLU A 186 6.41 7.19 -13.95
CA GLU A 186 5.65 7.05 -12.70
C GLU A 186 6.36 6.05 -11.76
N LEU A 187 6.74 4.89 -12.30
CA LEU A 187 7.47 3.88 -11.52
C LEU A 187 8.80 4.42 -11.01
N LYS A 188 9.60 5.04 -11.88
CA LYS A 188 10.90 5.62 -11.49
C LYS A 188 10.76 6.64 -10.37
N TYR A 189 9.76 7.52 -10.46
CA TYR A 189 9.55 8.54 -9.46
C TYR A 189 9.16 7.93 -8.11
N VAL A 190 8.11 7.08 -8.09
CA VAL A 190 7.65 6.47 -6.83
C VAL A 190 8.71 5.54 -6.25
N LYS A 191 9.40 4.72 -7.09
CA LYS A 191 10.52 3.88 -6.64
C LYS A 191 11.64 4.72 -6.02
N SER A 192 11.94 5.90 -6.57
CA SER A 192 12.97 6.78 -5.97
C SER A 192 12.61 7.24 -4.56
N VAL A 193 11.32 7.54 -4.31
CA VAL A 193 10.81 7.88 -2.98
C VAL A 193 10.90 6.69 -2.02
N VAL A 194 10.51 5.51 -2.50
CA VAL A 194 10.58 4.25 -1.74
C VAL A 194 12.02 3.94 -1.34
N VAL A 195 12.94 3.91 -2.30
CA VAL A 195 14.36 3.58 -2.07
C VAL A 195 14.99 4.58 -1.09
N ALA A 196 14.80 5.89 -1.32
CA ALA A 196 15.35 6.91 -0.42
C ALA A 196 14.83 6.75 1.03
N THR A 197 13.57 6.37 1.19
CA THR A 197 12.97 6.17 2.51
C THR A 197 13.46 4.85 3.14
N ALA A 198 13.47 3.76 2.39
CA ALA A 198 13.93 2.46 2.88
C ALA A 198 15.39 2.51 3.32
N ASP A 199 16.26 3.06 2.49
CA ASP A 199 17.68 3.19 2.80
C ASP A 199 17.93 4.05 4.04
N ALA A 200 17.16 5.13 4.22
CA ALA A 200 17.23 5.97 5.42
C ALA A 200 16.81 5.20 6.69
N GLU A 201 15.74 4.41 6.64
CA GLU A 201 15.28 3.59 7.77
C GLU A 201 16.28 2.48 8.13
N ILE A 202 16.84 1.82 7.13
CA ILE A 202 17.85 0.76 7.30
C ILE A 202 19.13 1.35 7.92
N ALA A 203 19.60 2.48 7.38
CA ALA A 203 20.78 3.17 7.90
C ALA A 203 20.57 3.66 9.34
N ALA A 204 19.39 4.23 9.66
CA ALA A 204 19.06 4.69 11.00
C ALA A 204 19.00 3.53 12.02
N ALA A 205 18.58 2.34 11.58
CA ALA A 205 18.54 1.15 12.42
C ALA A 205 19.92 0.46 12.60
N GLY A 206 20.91 0.82 11.77
CA GLY A 206 22.26 0.24 11.79
C GLY A 206 22.30 -1.25 11.45
N VAL A 207 21.43 -1.69 10.54
CA VAL A 207 21.30 -3.09 10.11
C VAL A 207 21.51 -3.22 8.60
N GLU A 208 21.68 -4.46 8.14
CA GLU A 208 21.57 -4.81 6.73
C GLU A 208 20.22 -5.48 6.50
N LEU A 209 19.48 -5.03 5.50
CA LEU A 209 18.21 -5.59 5.08
C LEU A 209 18.09 -5.43 3.56
N GLU A 210 17.89 -6.53 2.86
CA GLU A 210 17.53 -6.53 1.44
C GLU A 210 16.01 -6.30 1.30
N TYR A 211 15.60 -5.64 0.23
CA TYR A 211 14.18 -5.44 -0.10
C TYR A 211 14.00 -5.37 -1.61
N GLU A 212 12.80 -5.62 -2.08
CA GLU A 212 12.45 -5.57 -3.50
C GLU A 212 11.33 -4.55 -3.74
N VAL A 213 11.41 -3.82 -4.86
CA VAL A 213 10.39 -2.86 -5.29
C VAL A 213 9.91 -3.22 -6.69
N GLY A 214 8.70 -3.77 -6.74
CA GLY A 214 8.05 -4.17 -7.98
C GLY A 214 6.77 -3.37 -8.29
N THR A 215 6.07 -3.80 -9.30
CA THR A 215 4.82 -3.17 -9.72
C THR A 215 3.77 -4.20 -10.13
N MET A 216 2.51 -3.77 -10.11
CA MET A 216 1.40 -4.53 -10.68
C MET A 216 1.19 -4.11 -12.13
N ILE A 217 1.22 -5.06 -13.04
CA ILE A 217 0.85 -4.87 -14.44
C ILE A 217 -0.65 -5.11 -14.55
N GLU A 218 -1.39 -4.04 -14.70
CA GLU A 218 -2.87 -4.04 -14.70
C GLU A 218 -3.50 -3.01 -15.64
N ILE A 219 -2.66 -2.18 -16.28
CA ILE A 219 -3.08 -1.23 -17.29
C ILE A 219 -2.63 -1.75 -18.66
N PRO A 220 -3.49 -1.77 -19.70
CA PRO A 220 -3.11 -2.24 -21.03
C PRO A 220 -1.85 -1.59 -21.57
N ARG A 221 -1.67 -0.29 -21.36
CA ARG A 221 -0.44 0.42 -21.75
C ARG A 221 0.81 -0.19 -21.09
N ALA A 222 0.73 -0.53 -19.80
CA ALA A 222 1.85 -1.14 -19.07
C ALA A 222 2.24 -2.51 -19.65
N CYS A 223 1.27 -3.27 -20.17
CA CYS A 223 1.56 -4.51 -20.88
C CYS A 223 2.35 -4.27 -22.17
N LEU A 224 2.01 -3.22 -22.92
CA LEU A 224 2.67 -2.89 -24.19
C LEU A 224 4.07 -2.30 -24.01
N THR A 225 4.36 -1.72 -22.84
CA THR A 225 5.66 -1.13 -22.50
C THR A 225 6.34 -1.88 -21.33
N ALA A 226 6.03 -3.17 -21.18
CA ALA A 226 6.49 -3.98 -20.06
C ALA A 226 8.01 -4.15 -20.03
N ASP A 227 8.68 -4.15 -21.15
CA ASP A 227 10.12 -4.18 -21.27
C ASP A 227 10.80 -2.94 -20.65
N GLU A 228 10.26 -1.74 -20.89
CA GLU A 228 10.74 -0.50 -20.28
C GLU A 228 10.50 -0.49 -18.76
N ILE A 229 9.33 -0.97 -18.33
CA ILE A 229 8.96 -1.07 -16.91
C ILE A 229 9.83 -2.11 -16.21
N ALA A 230 10.08 -3.28 -16.82
CA ALA A 230 10.89 -4.35 -16.26
C ALA A 230 12.33 -3.93 -15.96
N ALA A 231 12.90 -3.03 -16.77
CA ALA A 231 14.23 -2.49 -16.51
C ALA A 231 14.32 -1.68 -15.19
N ASN A 232 13.18 -1.38 -14.55
CA ASN A 232 13.10 -0.56 -13.33
C ASN A 232 12.34 -1.23 -12.18
N ALA A 233 11.81 -2.43 -12.38
CA ALA A 233 11.09 -3.21 -11.37
C ALA A 233 11.86 -4.47 -11.01
N ASP A 234 11.88 -4.83 -9.73
CA ASP A 234 12.54 -6.05 -9.26
C ASP A 234 11.65 -7.28 -9.49
N PHE A 235 10.32 -7.07 -9.54
CA PHE A 235 9.33 -8.10 -9.85
C PHE A 235 8.06 -7.51 -10.46
N PHE A 236 7.23 -8.37 -11.08
CA PHE A 236 5.89 -8.07 -11.53
C PHE A 236 4.83 -8.89 -10.80
N CYS A 237 3.71 -8.25 -10.43
CA CYS A 237 2.43 -8.88 -10.19
C CYS A 237 1.46 -8.55 -11.34
N PHE A 238 0.35 -9.28 -11.44
CA PHE A 238 -0.64 -9.08 -12.50
C PHE A 238 -2.02 -8.82 -11.91
N GLY A 239 -2.56 -7.61 -12.15
CA GLY A 239 -3.91 -7.21 -11.74
C GLY A 239 -4.93 -7.56 -12.80
N THR A 240 -5.39 -8.80 -12.81
CA THR A 240 -6.23 -9.34 -13.88
C THR A 240 -7.62 -8.70 -13.96
N ASN A 241 -8.17 -8.20 -12.86
CA ASN A 241 -9.48 -7.54 -12.87
C ASN A 241 -9.42 -6.21 -13.63
N ASP A 242 -8.54 -5.30 -13.22
CA ASP A 242 -8.37 -3.99 -13.87
C ASP A 242 -7.94 -4.15 -15.33
N LEU A 243 -7.00 -5.06 -15.60
CA LEU A 243 -6.53 -5.32 -16.95
C LEU A 243 -7.66 -5.83 -17.87
N THR A 244 -8.50 -6.73 -17.39
CA THR A 244 -9.64 -7.25 -18.15
C THR A 244 -10.64 -6.13 -18.43
N GLN A 245 -11.06 -5.39 -17.41
CA GLN A 245 -12.06 -4.35 -17.55
C GLN A 245 -11.58 -3.22 -18.46
N MET A 246 -10.35 -2.76 -18.32
CA MET A 246 -9.79 -1.72 -19.17
C MET A 246 -9.59 -2.18 -20.61
N THR A 247 -9.26 -3.46 -20.83
CA THR A 247 -9.08 -4.01 -22.17
C THR A 247 -10.41 -4.12 -22.91
N TYR A 248 -11.46 -4.51 -22.23
CA TYR A 248 -12.81 -4.64 -22.82
C TYR A 248 -13.61 -3.34 -22.77
N GLY A 249 -13.18 -2.33 -21.98
CA GLY A 249 -13.85 -1.04 -21.86
C GLY A 249 -15.12 -1.07 -21.03
N PHE A 250 -15.14 -1.87 -19.98
CA PHE A 250 -16.26 -1.97 -19.04
C PHE A 250 -16.17 -0.89 -17.93
#